data_5bbd79515ebe8be340f0f09278263438
#
_entry.id   5bbd79515ebe8be340f0f09278263438
#
_cell.length_a   1.000
_cell.length_b   1.000
_cell.length_c   1.000
_cell.angle_alpha   90.00
_cell.angle_beta   90.00
_cell.angle_gamma   90.00
#
_symmetry.space_group_name_H-M   'P 1'
#
loop_
_entity.id
_entity.type
_entity.pdbx_description
1 polymer ?
#
loop_
_entity_poly.entity_id
_entity_poly.type
_entity_poly.pdbx_seq_one_letter_code
_entity_poly.pdbx_strand_id
1 'polypeptide(L)'
;LNNLAKRSNGKPSNVTLRGTSALGLELRPQVKMIEGRMFRPGSSEIVAGRSIAQGFRGTSLGETLRFAQRDWLVVGIFDSGKTGFDSEIWGDSEQLMAAFRRNAYSTIVFRLNDLTATDHLQAAIKNDPRLQIDAKPEIQFYAEQSEALATFIRILGLSLSVIFSIGAIVGAMITMFAAVAQRVGEIGALRALGFRRSAVLIAFLSESLLLSLVGGVIGLFAASWMQTVDISTTNFQTFSELAFQFKMTSEIVLQTIMFSLSMGFIGGFIPAWRASRMKIVDCLRAS
;
A
#
# COMPACT_ATOMS: atom_id res chain seq x y z
N LEU A 1 -10.00 -16.17 16.39
CA LEU A 1 -9.24 -16.73 15.25
C LEU A 1 -9.67 -18.16 14.99
N ASN A 2 -9.75 -18.57 13.77
CA ASN A 2 -10.01 -19.94 13.36
C ASN A 2 -9.01 -20.34 12.27
N ASN A 3 -8.62 -21.61 12.28
CA ASN A 3 -7.62 -22.13 11.36
C ASN A 3 -8.34 -22.79 10.16
N LEU A 4 -8.25 -22.18 8.99
CA LEU A 4 -8.88 -22.63 7.76
C LEU A 4 -7.83 -23.04 6.72
N ALA A 5 -8.18 -24.05 5.88
CA ALA A 5 -7.29 -24.50 4.82
C ALA A 5 -7.38 -23.59 3.59
N LYS A 6 -6.23 -23.11 3.10
CA LYS A 6 -6.16 -22.33 1.85
C LYS A 6 -6.52 -23.19 0.63
N ARG A 7 -7.21 -22.61 -0.34
CA ARG A 7 -7.54 -23.29 -1.61
C ARG A 7 -6.29 -23.59 -2.45
N SER A 8 -5.30 -22.68 -2.41
CA SER A 8 -4.11 -22.75 -3.26
C SER A 8 -3.16 -23.90 -2.92
N ASN A 9 -2.95 -24.19 -1.63
CA ASN A 9 -1.93 -25.15 -1.18
C ASN A 9 -2.37 -26.06 -0.04
N GLY A 10 -3.62 -25.93 0.42
CA GLY A 10 -4.17 -26.70 1.55
C GLY A 10 -3.56 -26.42 2.91
N LYS A 11 -2.60 -25.46 3.01
CA LYS A 11 -1.99 -25.12 4.28
C LYS A 11 -2.98 -24.39 5.18
N PRO A 12 -2.98 -24.67 6.48
CA PRO A 12 -3.82 -23.96 7.43
C PRO A 12 -3.33 -22.53 7.63
N SER A 13 -4.28 -21.59 7.72
CA SER A 13 -4.02 -20.19 8.05
C SER A 13 -5.11 -19.67 8.97
N ASN A 14 -4.75 -18.78 9.88
CA ASN A 14 -5.68 -18.19 10.82
C ASN A 14 -6.53 -17.11 10.15
N VAL A 15 -7.83 -17.21 10.35
CA VAL A 15 -8.81 -16.23 9.88
C VAL A 15 -9.48 -15.56 11.06
N THR A 16 -9.67 -14.25 10.99
CA THR A 16 -10.37 -13.47 12.00
C THR A 16 -11.87 -13.73 11.90
N LEU A 17 -12.47 -14.15 13.02
CA LEU A 17 -13.91 -14.22 13.18
C LEU A 17 -14.36 -12.99 13.98
N ARG A 18 -15.26 -12.21 13.41
CA ARG A 18 -15.81 -11.01 14.04
C ARG A 18 -17.29 -11.22 14.38
N GLY A 19 -17.61 -11.14 15.66
CA GLY A 19 -18.99 -10.96 16.10
C GLY A 19 -19.42 -9.51 15.92
N THR A 20 -20.51 -9.28 15.22
CA THR A 20 -21.08 -7.94 15.04
C THR A 20 -22.59 -7.98 15.18
N SER A 21 -23.20 -6.85 15.48
CA SER A 21 -24.63 -6.67 15.48
C SER A 21 -25.12 -6.05 14.16
N ALA A 22 -26.42 -5.99 13.94
CA ALA A 22 -27.01 -5.30 12.79
C ALA A 22 -26.57 -3.82 12.71
N LEU A 23 -26.45 -3.14 13.86
CA LEU A 23 -25.96 -1.76 13.96
C LEU A 23 -24.49 -1.62 13.52
N GLY A 24 -23.69 -2.68 13.66
CA GLY A 24 -22.28 -2.67 13.25
C GLY A 24 -22.08 -2.46 11.76
N LEU A 25 -23.06 -2.82 10.93
CA LEU A 25 -23.06 -2.56 9.49
C LEU A 25 -23.37 -1.11 9.15
N GLU A 26 -24.30 -0.49 9.87
CA GLU A 26 -24.65 0.92 9.67
C GLU A 26 -23.47 1.84 9.97
N LEU A 27 -22.59 1.41 10.87
CA LEU A 27 -21.34 2.13 11.19
C LEU A 27 -20.27 1.98 10.11
N ARG A 28 -20.41 1.02 9.17
CA ARG A 28 -19.42 0.69 8.13
C ARG A 28 -20.02 0.72 6.72
N PRO A 29 -20.35 1.90 6.17
CA PRO A 29 -20.99 2.04 4.86
C PRO A 29 -20.14 1.54 3.69
N GLN A 30 -18.84 1.36 3.89
CA GLN A 30 -17.93 0.79 2.90
C GLN A 30 -18.14 -0.72 2.67
N VAL A 31 -18.76 -1.42 3.61
CA VAL A 31 -19.04 -2.86 3.51
C VAL A 31 -20.32 -3.07 2.69
N LYS A 32 -20.19 -3.72 1.55
CA LYS A 32 -21.29 -4.00 0.62
C LYS A 32 -21.41 -5.50 0.39
N MET A 33 -22.63 -6.00 0.45
CA MET A 33 -22.88 -7.40 0.06
C MET A 33 -22.75 -7.55 -1.46
N ILE A 34 -21.94 -8.52 -1.91
CA ILE A 34 -21.75 -8.86 -3.33
C ILE A 34 -22.66 -10.00 -3.73
N GLU A 35 -22.72 -11.03 -2.89
CA GLU A 35 -23.50 -12.25 -3.12
C GLU A 35 -24.28 -12.62 -1.86
N GLY A 36 -25.47 -13.16 -2.05
CA GLY A 36 -26.30 -13.62 -0.94
C GLY A 36 -26.89 -12.48 -0.11
N ARG A 37 -26.96 -12.67 1.20
CA ARG A 37 -27.53 -11.74 2.17
C ARG A 37 -26.73 -11.71 3.47
N MET A 38 -27.03 -10.72 4.31
CA MET A 38 -26.48 -10.68 5.66
C MET A 38 -27.06 -11.77 6.55
N PHE A 39 -26.28 -12.21 7.53
CA PHE A 39 -26.72 -13.19 8.54
C PHE A 39 -27.90 -12.66 9.34
N ARG A 40 -28.76 -13.56 9.81
CA ARG A 40 -29.86 -13.22 10.71
C ARG A 40 -29.38 -13.22 12.15
N PRO A 41 -29.74 -12.20 12.96
CA PRO A 41 -29.47 -12.23 14.39
C PRO A 41 -30.01 -13.49 15.06
N GLY A 42 -29.25 -14.05 15.99
CA GLY A 42 -29.65 -15.26 16.73
C GLY A 42 -29.45 -16.58 15.96
N SER A 43 -28.99 -16.55 14.72
CA SER A 43 -28.76 -17.74 13.91
C SER A 43 -27.27 -18.15 13.84
N SER A 44 -27.02 -19.39 13.39
CA SER A 44 -25.67 -19.87 13.06
C SER A 44 -25.29 -19.57 11.60
N GLU A 45 -25.65 -18.39 11.15
CA GLU A 45 -25.31 -17.90 9.83
C GLU A 45 -24.10 -16.98 9.91
N ILE A 46 -23.24 -17.01 8.89
CA ILE A 46 -22.06 -16.16 8.75
C ILE A 46 -21.96 -15.58 7.34
N VAL A 47 -21.22 -14.49 7.22
CA VAL A 47 -20.85 -13.92 5.93
C VAL A 47 -19.34 -13.84 5.83
N ALA A 48 -18.79 -14.09 4.66
CA ALA A 48 -17.35 -14.10 4.40
C ALA A 48 -16.95 -12.87 3.61
N GLY A 49 -15.82 -12.27 3.96
CA GLY A 49 -15.18 -11.25 3.13
C GLY A 49 -14.69 -11.86 1.81
N ARG A 50 -14.62 -11.04 0.76
CA ARG A 50 -14.23 -11.47 -0.60
C ARG A 50 -12.93 -12.27 -0.62
N SER A 51 -11.88 -11.80 0.07
CA SER A 51 -10.58 -12.47 0.12
C SER A 51 -10.66 -13.84 0.78
N ILE A 52 -11.52 -14.00 1.80
CA ILE A 52 -11.75 -15.27 2.45
C ILE A 52 -12.49 -16.23 1.53
N ALA A 53 -13.58 -15.78 0.90
CA ALA A 53 -14.38 -16.60 0.00
C ALA A 53 -13.56 -17.14 -1.18
N GLN A 54 -12.61 -16.36 -1.68
CA GLN A 54 -11.71 -16.75 -2.77
C GLN A 54 -10.53 -17.61 -2.31
N GLY A 55 -9.97 -17.32 -1.13
CA GLY A 55 -8.73 -17.89 -0.64
C GLY A 55 -8.86 -19.22 0.12
N PHE A 56 -10.02 -19.49 0.74
CA PHE A 56 -10.17 -20.60 1.67
C PHE A 56 -11.25 -21.59 1.24
N ARG A 57 -11.11 -22.85 1.73
CA ARG A 57 -12.11 -23.91 1.49
C ARG A 57 -13.24 -23.78 2.50
N GLY A 58 -14.46 -24.10 2.07
CA GLY A 58 -15.64 -24.10 2.92
C GLY A 58 -16.22 -22.70 3.19
N THR A 59 -15.77 -21.67 2.45
CA THR A 59 -16.17 -20.29 2.65
C THR A 59 -16.97 -19.67 1.50
N SER A 60 -17.34 -20.47 0.51
CA SER A 60 -18.23 -20.05 -0.57
C SER A 60 -19.68 -19.96 -0.11
N LEU A 61 -20.48 -19.23 -0.85
CA LEU A 61 -21.92 -19.11 -0.58
C LEU A 61 -22.59 -20.49 -0.52
N GLY A 62 -23.34 -20.74 0.55
CA GLY A 62 -24.04 -22.00 0.79
C GLY A 62 -23.18 -23.12 1.38
N GLU A 63 -21.86 -22.92 1.53
CA GLU A 63 -20.99 -23.88 2.22
C GLU A 63 -21.12 -23.76 3.74
N THR A 64 -20.79 -24.83 4.43
CA THR A 64 -20.82 -24.89 5.90
C THR A 64 -19.43 -25.00 6.46
N LEU A 65 -19.11 -24.08 7.39
CA LEU A 65 -17.86 -24.10 8.16
C LEU A 65 -18.12 -24.68 9.55
N ARG A 66 -17.25 -25.60 9.99
CA ARG A 66 -17.29 -26.12 11.35
C ARG A 66 -16.19 -25.51 12.21
N PHE A 67 -16.61 -24.76 13.22
CA PHE A 67 -15.72 -24.22 14.25
C PHE A 67 -16.46 -24.00 15.59
N ALA A 68 -15.71 -23.92 16.68
CA ALA A 68 -16.25 -23.83 18.03
C ALA A 68 -17.33 -24.90 18.31
N GLN A 69 -17.11 -26.12 17.80
CA GLN A 69 -18.01 -27.28 17.93
C GLN A 69 -19.43 -27.07 17.34
N ARG A 70 -19.58 -26.13 16.41
CA ARG A 70 -20.84 -25.77 15.77
C ARG A 70 -20.65 -25.64 14.27
N ASP A 71 -21.70 -25.91 13.53
CA ASP A 71 -21.76 -25.74 12.08
C ASP A 71 -22.33 -24.34 11.77
N TRP A 72 -21.65 -23.61 10.89
CA TRP A 72 -21.97 -22.25 10.50
C TRP A 72 -22.19 -22.18 8.99
N LEU A 73 -23.36 -21.73 8.56
CA LEU A 73 -23.73 -21.62 7.16
C LEU A 73 -23.27 -20.26 6.60
N VAL A 74 -22.53 -20.28 5.49
CA VAL A 74 -22.15 -19.06 4.75
C VAL A 74 -23.34 -18.61 3.91
N VAL A 75 -24.00 -17.52 4.30
CA VAL A 75 -25.21 -16.99 3.65
C VAL A 75 -24.95 -15.77 2.77
N GLY A 76 -23.72 -15.25 2.77
CA GLY A 76 -23.37 -14.12 1.93
C GLY A 76 -21.86 -13.87 1.86
N ILE A 77 -21.49 -13.11 0.84
CA ILE A 77 -20.12 -12.63 0.61
C ILE A 77 -20.18 -11.11 0.52
N PHE A 78 -19.29 -10.43 1.24
CA PHE A 78 -19.19 -8.98 1.25
C PHE A 78 -17.83 -8.48 0.71
N ASP A 79 -17.83 -7.25 0.21
CA ASP A 79 -16.65 -6.49 -0.20
C ASP A 79 -16.58 -5.21 0.66
N SER A 80 -15.44 -4.94 1.23
CA SER A 80 -15.20 -3.74 2.04
C SER A 80 -14.36 -2.68 1.33
N GLY A 81 -14.24 -2.77 0.02
CA GLY A 81 -13.42 -1.84 -0.77
C GLY A 81 -11.92 -2.07 -0.59
N LYS A 82 -11.50 -3.34 -0.51
CA LYS A 82 -10.09 -3.76 -0.36
C LYS A 82 -9.47 -3.34 0.97
N THR A 83 -10.25 -3.28 2.02
CA THR A 83 -9.78 -3.08 3.39
C THR A 83 -9.50 -4.41 4.07
N GLY A 84 -8.88 -4.38 5.26
CA GLY A 84 -8.61 -5.58 6.06
C GLY A 84 -9.86 -6.40 6.41
N PHE A 85 -11.05 -5.82 6.36
CA PHE A 85 -12.31 -6.53 6.59
C PHE A 85 -12.60 -7.60 5.53
N ASP A 86 -12.08 -7.47 4.31
CA ASP A 86 -12.22 -8.50 3.27
C ASP A 86 -11.57 -9.83 3.67
N SER A 87 -10.68 -9.81 4.67
CA SER A 87 -10.00 -10.99 5.23
C SER A 87 -10.66 -11.51 6.52
N GLU A 88 -11.92 -11.16 6.77
CA GLU A 88 -12.65 -11.57 7.96
C GLU A 88 -13.91 -12.39 7.63
N ILE A 89 -14.37 -13.16 8.61
CA ILE A 89 -15.69 -13.80 8.60
C ILE A 89 -16.52 -13.11 9.68
N TRP A 90 -17.73 -12.68 9.34
CA TRP A 90 -18.63 -11.99 10.26
C TRP A 90 -19.84 -12.84 10.60
N GLY A 91 -20.25 -12.81 11.85
CA GLY A 91 -21.44 -13.49 12.35
C GLY A 91 -22.06 -12.73 13.52
N ASP A 92 -23.19 -13.22 13.99
CA ASP A 92 -23.87 -12.63 15.15
C ASP A 92 -22.99 -12.69 16.40
N SER A 93 -22.81 -11.52 17.05
CA SER A 93 -21.96 -11.37 18.23
C SER A 93 -22.36 -12.29 19.37
N GLU A 94 -23.66 -12.40 19.66
CA GLU A 94 -24.16 -13.23 20.75
C GLU A 94 -23.91 -14.73 20.49
N GLN A 95 -24.17 -15.17 19.26
CA GLN A 95 -23.95 -16.56 18.88
C GLN A 95 -22.47 -16.93 18.89
N LEU A 96 -21.61 -16.04 18.40
CA LEU A 96 -20.16 -16.26 18.44
C LEU A 96 -19.62 -16.23 19.87
N MET A 97 -20.07 -15.30 20.72
CA MET A 97 -19.68 -15.27 22.13
C MET A 97 -20.07 -16.56 22.84
N ALA A 98 -21.30 -17.04 22.64
CA ALA A 98 -21.78 -18.30 23.24
C ALA A 98 -20.93 -19.49 22.73
N ALA A 99 -20.63 -19.57 21.41
CA ALA A 99 -19.86 -20.66 20.83
C ALA A 99 -18.40 -20.69 21.34
N PHE A 100 -17.79 -19.52 21.54
CA PHE A 100 -16.42 -19.39 22.06
C PHE A 100 -16.37 -19.27 23.60
N ARG A 101 -17.48 -19.43 24.28
CA ARG A 101 -17.61 -19.32 25.76
C ARG A 101 -17.04 -17.99 26.29
N ARG A 102 -17.27 -16.90 25.56
CA ARG A 102 -16.91 -15.56 25.99
C ARG A 102 -18.09 -14.88 26.66
N ASN A 103 -17.82 -14.13 27.72
CA ASN A 103 -18.81 -13.40 28.50
C ASN A 103 -18.66 -11.87 28.39
N ALA A 104 -17.76 -11.39 27.56
CA ALA A 104 -17.50 -9.98 27.39
C ALA A 104 -17.17 -9.63 25.94
N TYR A 105 -17.56 -8.44 25.51
CA TYR A 105 -17.17 -7.88 24.24
C TYR A 105 -15.70 -7.44 24.26
N SER A 106 -15.01 -7.63 23.15
CA SER A 106 -13.60 -7.21 23.00
C SER A 106 -13.50 -5.73 22.66
N THR A 107 -14.48 -5.17 21.98
CA THR A 107 -14.45 -3.79 21.47
C THR A 107 -15.87 -3.27 21.34
N ILE A 108 -16.06 -2.01 21.67
CA ILE A 108 -17.30 -1.26 21.42
C ILE A 108 -16.97 -0.22 20.36
N VAL A 109 -17.73 -0.21 19.27
CA VAL A 109 -17.60 0.76 18.18
C VAL A 109 -18.82 1.68 18.19
N PHE A 110 -18.59 2.97 18.14
CA PHE A 110 -19.65 3.98 18.11
C PHE A 110 -19.24 5.16 17.24
N ARG A 111 -20.20 5.97 16.83
CA ARG A 111 -19.97 7.21 16.07
C ARG A 111 -20.27 8.40 16.97
N LEU A 112 -19.35 9.36 17.00
CA LEU A 112 -19.59 10.64 17.64
C LEU A 112 -20.38 11.56 16.70
N ASN A 113 -21.32 12.33 17.26
CA ASN A 113 -22.03 13.37 16.52
C ASN A 113 -21.13 14.58 16.26
N ASP A 114 -20.15 14.82 17.14
CA ASP A 114 -19.17 15.89 17.02
C ASP A 114 -17.77 15.34 17.26
N LEU A 115 -16.88 15.55 16.29
CA LEU A 115 -15.49 15.12 16.37
C LEU A 115 -14.69 15.85 17.46
N THR A 116 -15.09 17.06 17.83
CA THR A 116 -14.47 17.84 18.91
C THR A 116 -14.67 17.22 20.29
N ALA A 117 -15.69 16.34 20.43
CA ALA A 117 -15.96 15.61 21.66
C ALA A 117 -14.98 14.44 21.91
N THR A 118 -14.10 14.12 20.95
CA THR A 118 -13.17 12.98 21.08
C THR A 118 -12.25 13.14 22.28
N ASP A 119 -11.64 14.31 22.43
CA ASP A 119 -10.69 14.58 23.52
C ASP A 119 -11.38 14.57 24.89
N HIS A 120 -12.60 15.12 24.96
CA HIS A 120 -13.41 15.10 26.18
C HIS A 120 -13.80 13.67 26.58
N LEU A 121 -14.17 12.84 25.60
CA LEU A 121 -14.50 11.45 25.85
C LEU A 121 -13.29 10.65 26.33
N GLN A 122 -12.13 10.83 25.68
CA GLN A 122 -10.90 10.17 26.09
C GLN A 122 -10.49 10.57 27.52
N ALA A 123 -10.61 11.86 27.85
CA ALA A 123 -10.32 12.36 29.19
C ALA A 123 -11.32 11.78 30.22
N ALA A 124 -12.60 11.71 29.91
CA ALA A 124 -13.62 11.14 30.78
C ALA A 124 -13.38 9.65 31.07
N ILE A 125 -13.06 8.87 30.03
CA ILE A 125 -12.73 7.45 30.16
C ILE A 125 -11.45 7.25 30.98
N LYS A 126 -10.41 8.02 30.74
CA LYS A 126 -9.12 7.92 31.44
C LYS A 126 -9.24 8.31 32.93
N ASN A 127 -10.14 9.20 33.27
CA ASN A 127 -10.37 9.66 34.64
C ASN A 127 -11.33 8.77 35.44
N ASP A 128 -12.03 7.82 34.81
CA ASP A 128 -12.91 6.89 35.52
C ASP A 128 -12.16 5.58 35.85
N PRO A 129 -11.78 5.34 37.11
CA PRO A 129 -11.02 4.15 37.51
C PRO A 129 -11.77 2.82 37.33
N ARG A 130 -13.08 2.87 37.08
CA ARG A 130 -13.89 1.69 36.79
C ARG A 130 -13.76 1.21 35.36
N LEU A 131 -13.30 2.10 34.46
CA LEU A 131 -13.16 1.84 33.04
C LEU A 131 -11.68 1.57 32.71
N GLN A 132 -11.32 0.31 32.54
CA GLN A 132 -10.00 -0.10 32.07
C GLN A 132 -10.03 -0.31 30.56
N ILE A 133 -10.46 0.71 29.84
CA ILE A 133 -10.57 0.71 28.37
C ILE A 133 -9.86 1.91 27.78
N ASP A 134 -9.42 1.76 26.53
CA ASP A 134 -8.82 2.82 25.76
C ASP A 134 -9.73 3.22 24.60
N ALA A 135 -10.01 4.51 24.46
CA ALA A 135 -10.84 5.04 23.38
C ALA A 135 -9.94 5.67 22.32
N LYS A 136 -10.02 5.15 21.11
CA LYS A 136 -9.24 5.61 19.97
C LYS A 136 -10.10 5.75 18.72
N PRO A 137 -9.79 6.69 17.82
CA PRO A 137 -10.34 6.66 16.46
C PRO A 137 -10.07 5.31 15.80
N GLU A 138 -11.05 4.76 15.08
CA GLU A 138 -10.94 3.43 14.45
C GLU A 138 -9.73 3.35 13.50
N ILE A 139 -9.44 4.42 12.76
CA ILE A 139 -8.28 4.51 11.86
C ILE A 139 -6.98 4.35 12.65
N GLN A 140 -6.85 5.03 13.80
CA GLN A 140 -5.66 4.94 14.64
C GLN A 140 -5.50 3.55 15.23
N PHE A 141 -6.59 2.94 15.71
CA PHE A 141 -6.56 1.58 16.25
C PHE A 141 -6.01 0.55 15.26
N TYR A 142 -6.48 0.58 14.00
CA TYR A 142 -5.97 -0.33 12.97
C TYR A 142 -4.57 0.05 12.48
N ALA A 143 -4.22 1.33 12.47
CA ALA A 143 -2.86 1.78 12.15
C ALA A 143 -1.84 1.24 13.16
N GLU A 144 -2.13 1.33 14.46
CA GLU A 144 -1.26 0.80 15.53
C GLU A 144 -1.09 -0.73 15.42
N GLN A 145 -2.15 -1.47 15.04
CA GLN A 145 -2.05 -2.91 14.81
C GLN A 145 -1.12 -3.29 13.65
N SER A 146 -0.97 -2.41 12.69
CA SER A 146 -0.16 -2.64 11.48
C SER A 146 1.18 -1.91 11.54
N GLU A 147 1.47 -1.14 12.58
CA GLU A 147 2.62 -0.23 12.65
C GLU A 147 3.96 -0.96 12.48
N ALA A 148 4.14 -2.08 13.13
CA ALA A 148 5.38 -2.85 13.02
C ALA A 148 5.65 -3.31 11.59
N LEU A 149 4.63 -3.85 10.91
CA LEU A 149 4.73 -4.28 9.52
C LEU A 149 4.91 -3.09 8.58
N ALA A 150 4.14 -2.02 8.77
CA ALA A 150 4.23 -0.80 7.97
C ALA A 150 5.62 -0.15 8.10
N THR A 151 6.17 -0.11 9.31
CA THR A 151 7.52 0.41 9.57
C THR A 151 8.58 -0.46 8.90
N PHE A 152 8.48 -1.78 9.01
CA PHE A 152 9.39 -2.72 8.33
C PHE A 152 9.38 -2.51 6.81
N ILE A 153 8.20 -2.47 6.18
CA ILE A 153 8.06 -2.25 4.74
C ILE A 153 8.60 -0.87 4.33
N ARG A 154 8.36 0.16 5.14
CA ARG A 154 8.86 1.52 4.90
C ARG A 154 10.39 1.56 4.92
N ILE A 155 11.03 0.97 5.94
CA ILE A 155 12.50 0.93 6.05
C ILE A 155 13.08 0.14 4.88
N LEU A 156 12.53 -1.02 4.57
CA LEU A 156 12.95 -1.85 3.44
C LEU A 156 12.82 -1.09 2.11
N GLY A 157 11.66 -0.49 1.86
CA GLY A 157 11.40 0.29 0.65
C GLY A 157 12.33 1.48 0.52
N LEU A 158 12.55 2.23 1.60
CA LEU A 158 13.48 3.37 1.61
C LEU A 158 14.92 2.92 1.33
N SER A 159 15.37 1.85 1.97
CA SER A 159 16.72 1.30 1.79
C SER A 159 16.96 0.87 0.33
N LEU A 160 16.01 0.12 -0.25
CA LEU A 160 16.07 -0.29 -1.65
C LEU A 160 16.02 0.91 -2.59
N SER A 161 15.18 1.90 -2.32
CA SER A 161 15.08 3.12 -3.12
C SER A 161 16.40 3.88 -3.15
N VAL A 162 17.09 4.01 -2.01
CA VAL A 162 18.42 4.66 -1.93
C VAL A 162 19.45 3.89 -2.74
N ILE A 163 19.53 2.57 -2.58
CA ILE A 163 20.50 1.73 -3.32
C ILE A 163 20.27 1.83 -4.83
N PHE A 164 19.03 1.66 -5.27
CA PHE A 164 18.69 1.76 -6.70
C PHE A 164 18.89 3.17 -7.27
N SER A 165 18.64 4.21 -6.46
CA SER A 165 18.91 5.60 -6.86
C SER A 165 20.39 5.85 -7.15
N ILE A 166 21.28 5.34 -6.31
CA ILE A 166 22.72 5.45 -6.54
C ILE A 166 23.09 4.76 -7.85
N GLY A 167 22.60 3.54 -8.06
CA GLY A 167 22.82 2.80 -9.32
C GLY A 167 22.29 3.55 -10.54
N ALA A 168 21.08 4.12 -10.45
CA ALA A 168 20.46 4.89 -11.53
C ALA A 168 21.24 6.17 -11.85
N ILE A 169 21.71 6.92 -10.85
CA ILE A 169 22.53 8.12 -11.02
C ILE A 169 23.84 7.77 -11.72
N VAL A 170 24.52 6.71 -11.27
CA VAL A 170 25.78 6.27 -11.89
C VAL A 170 25.55 5.82 -13.33
N GLY A 171 24.50 5.03 -13.60
CA GLY A 171 24.14 4.61 -14.95
C GLY A 171 23.82 5.79 -15.86
N ALA A 172 23.04 6.76 -15.38
CA ALA A 172 22.74 7.99 -16.11
C ALA A 172 23.99 8.82 -16.41
N MET A 173 24.91 8.94 -15.45
CA MET A 173 26.19 9.60 -15.67
C MET A 173 27.02 8.93 -16.77
N ILE A 174 27.14 7.61 -16.75
CA ILE A 174 27.92 6.85 -17.74
C ILE A 174 27.34 7.06 -19.14
N THR A 175 26.00 6.92 -19.29
CA THR A 175 25.34 7.10 -20.59
C THR A 175 25.47 8.54 -21.11
N MET A 176 25.33 9.53 -20.22
CA MET A 176 25.49 10.94 -20.59
C MET A 176 26.94 11.28 -20.94
N PHE A 177 27.93 10.72 -20.23
CA PHE A 177 29.36 10.89 -20.63
C PHE A 177 29.64 10.29 -22.00
N ALA A 178 29.07 9.11 -22.31
CA ALA A 178 29.18 8.50 -23.62
C ALA A 178 28.53 9.37 -24.72
N ALA A 179 27.35 9.91 -24.47
CA ALA A 179 26.65 10.81 -25.39
C ALA A 179 27.47 12.09 -25.66
N VAL A 180 28.01 12.71 -24.61
CA VAL A 180 28.91 13.86 -24.74
C VAL A 180 30.17 13.51 -25.55
N ALA A 181 30.79 12.36 -25.28
CA ALA A 181 31.98 11.92 -25.99
C ALA A 181 31.75 11.71 -27.50
N GLN A 182 30.57 11.17 -27.88
CA GLN A 182 30.21 10.99 -29.29
C GLN A 182 29.95 12.30 -30.05
N ARG A 183 29.56 13.36 -29.30
CA ARG A 183 29.17 14.67 -29.90
C ARG A 183 30.20 15.78 -29.64
N VAL A 184 31.48 15.44 -29.33
CA VAL A 184 32.53 16.42 -29.02
C VAL A 184 32.76 17.39 -30.17
N GLY A 185 32.82 16.89 -31.43
CA GLY A 185 32.98 17.72 -32.62
C GLY A 185 31.82 18.72 -32.83
N GLU A 186 30.55 18.26 -32.59
CA GLU A 186 29.36 19.13 -32.67
C GLU A 186 29.41 20.23 -31.62
N ILE A 187 29.81 19.89 -30.38
CA ILE A 187 29.97 20.85 -29.28
C ILE A 187 31.04 21.89 -29.67
N GLY A 188 32.17 21.45 -30.26
CA GLY A 188 33.22 22.32 -30.75
C GLY A 188 32.72 23.29 -31.81
N ALA A 189 32.01 22.80 -32.83
CA ALA A 189 31.43 23.60 -33.91
C ALA A 189 30.45 24.65 -33.39
N LEU A 190 29.47 24.24 -32.53
CA LEU A 190 28.51 25.17 -31.92
C LEU A 190 29.21 26.26 -31.10
N ARG A 191 30.25 25.91 -30.36
CA ARG A 191 31.02 26.83 -29.57
C ARG A 191 31.86 27.79 -30.45
N ALA A 192 32.39 27.33 -31.57
CA ALA A 192 33.09 28.15 -32.55
C ALA A 192 32.17 29.16 -33.25
N LEU A 193 30.91 28.78 -33.49
CA LEU A 193 29.82 29.65 -33.99
C LEU A 193 29.33 30.69 -32.97
N GLY A 194 29.86 30.69 -31.73
CA GLY A 194 29.56 31.70 -30.73
C GLY A 194 28.48 31.33 -29.73
N PHE A 195 27.94 30.08 -29.72
CA PHE A 195 26.98 29.64 -28.70
C PHE A 195 27.60 29.70 -27.30
N ARG A 196 26.77 30.18 -26.33
CA ARG A 196 27.21 30.31 -24.94
C ARG A 196 27.35 28.92 -24.27
N ARG A 197 28.22 28.83 -23.26
CA ARG A 197 28.42 27.61 -22.45
C ARG A 197 27.11 27.14 -21.83
N SER A 198 26.26 28.07 -21.38
CA SER A 198 24.94 27.76 -20.81
C SER A 198 24.00 27.08 -21.81
N ALA A 199 24.10 27.41 -23.11
CA ALA A 199 23.26 26.75 -24.12
C ALA A 199 23.63 25.26 -24.25
N VAL A 200 24.91 24.91 -24.24
CA VAL A 200 25.37 23.52 -24.24
C VAL A 200 24.97 22.80 -22.97
N LEU A 201 25.13 23.45 -21.78
CA LEU A 201 24.71 22.90 -20.52
C LEU A 201 23.21 22.57 -20.51
N ILE A 202 22.36 23.53 -20.90
CA ILE A 202 20.93 23.38 -20.92
C ILE A 202 20.49 22.28 -21.89
N ALA A 203 21.12 22.21 -23.07
CA ALA A 203 20.80 21.19 -24.07
C ALA A 203 21.02 19.77 -23.54
N PHE A 204 22.19 19.47 -22.98
CA PHE A 204 22.48 18.14 -22.42
C PHE A 204 21.68 17.87 -21.13
N LEU A 205 21.42 18.89 -20.30
CA LEU A 205 20.60 18.73 -19.10
C LEU A 205 19.15 18.47 -19.45
N SER A 206 18.59 19.15 -20.46
CA SER A 206 17.23 18.88 -20.93
C SER A 206 17.11 17.49 -21.55
N GLU A 207 18.14 17.00 -22.26
CA GLU A 207 18.18 15.63 -22.77
C GLU A 207 18.12 14.60 -21.62
N SER A 208 18.93 14.81 -20.58
CA SER A 208 18.92 13.96 -19.39
C SER A 208 17.56 13.98 -18.65
N LEU A 209 16.94 15.15 -18.51
CA LEU A 209 15.63 15.31 -17.88
C LEU A 209 14.52 14.63 -18.69
N LEU A 210 14.56 14.73 -20.01
CA LEU A 210 13.61 14.06 -20.90
C LEU A 210 13.75 12.54 -20.80
N LEU A 211 14.98 12.03 -20.82
CA LEU A 211 15.23 10.58 -20.66
C LEU A 211 14.74 10.08 -19.30
N SER A 212 14.99 10.82 -18.22
CA SER A 212 14.52 10.45 -16.89
C SER A 212 12.99 10.52 -16.77
N LEU A 213 12.35 11.50 -17.40
CA LEU A 213 10.89 11.59 -17.45
C LEU A 213 10.28 10.39 -18.17
N VAL A 214 10.81 10.02 -19.34
CA VAL A 214 10.36 8.84 -20.08
C VAL A 214 10.55 7.57 -19.25
N GLY A 215 11.72 7.40 -18.63
CA GLY A 215 12.00 6.29 -17.72
C GLY A 215 11.05 6.26 -16.53
N GLY A 216 10.76 7.40 -15.93
CA GLY A 216 9.82 7.56 -14.84
C GLY A 216 8.38 7.16 -15.22
N VAL A 217 7.91 7.57 -16.40
CA VAL A 217 6.59 7.19 -16.92
C VAL A 217 6.51 5.68 -17.18
N ILE A 218 7.55 5.10 -17.80
CA ILE A 218 7.60 3.65 -18.03
C ILE A 218 7.61 2.90 -16.69
N GLY A 219 8.39 3.37 -15.71
CA GLY A 219 8.43 2.80 -14.36
C GLY A 219 7.07 2.88 -13.65
N LEU A 220 6.36 4.00 -13.74
CA LEU A 220 5.00 4.17 -13.22
C LEU A 220 4.02 3.19 -13.89
N PHE A 221 4.10 3.04 -15.21
CA PHE A 221 3.27 2.09 -15.93
C PHE A 221 3.54 0.65 -15.48
N ALA A 222 4.79 0.26 -15.36
CA ALA A 222 5.15 -1.06 -14.84
C ALA A 222 4.68 -1.25 -13.38
N ALA A 223 4.84 -0.24 -12.52
CA ALA A 223 4.39 -0.28 -11.14
C ALA A 223 2.86 -0.36 -11.03
N SER A 224 2.11 0.22 -11.96
CA SER A 224 0.64 0.15 -11.96
C SER A 224 0.12 -1.29 -12.07
N TRP A 225 0.87 -2.19 -12.69
CA TRP A 225 0.55 -3.61 -12.76
C TRP A 225 0.50 -4.28 -11.38
N MET A 226 1.26 -3.78 -10.42
CA MET A 226 1.24 -4.28 -9.04
C MET A 226 -0.12 -4.12 -8.35
N GLN A 227 -0.99 -3.23 -8.84
CA GLN A 227 -2.35 -3.06 -8.29
C GLN A 227 -3.27 -4.26 -8.57
N THR A 228 -2.91 -5.11 -9.52
CA THR A 228 -3.68 -6.34 -9.85
C THR A 228 -3.28 -7.52 -8.98
N VAL A 229 -2.22 -7.40 -8.20
CA VAL A 229 -1.70 -8.47 -7.35
C VAL A 229 -2.24 -8.34 -5.95
N ASP A 230 -2.99 -9.34 -5.50
CA ASP A 230 -3.42 -9.44 -4.11
C ASP A 230 -2.29 -10.05 -3.28
N ILE A 231 -1.81 -9.28 -2.32
CA ILE A 231 -0.77 -9.75 -1.40
C ILE A 231 -1.43 -10.09 -0.08
N SER A 232 -1.29 -11.35 0.34
CA SER A 232 -1.67 -11.76 1.67
C SER A 232 -0.44 -11.92 2.56
N THR A 233 -0.50 -11.34 3.74
CA THR A 233 0.52 -11.47 4.77
C THR A 233 -0.12 -11.81 6.11
N THR A 234 0.68 -12.27 7.05
CA THR A 234 0.21 -12.53 8.42
C THR A 234 0.38 -11.27 9.25
N ASN A 235 -0.69 -10.80 9.89
CA ASN A 235 -0.60 -9.77 10.91
C ASN A 235 0.12 -10.35 12.13
N PHE A 236 1.27 -9.79 12.48
CA PHE A 236 2.12 -10.29 13.56
C PHE A 236 1.50 -10.13 14.96
N GLN A 237 0.55 -9.22 15.13
CA GLN A 237 -0.12 -9.04 16.42
C GLN A 237 -1.28 -10.02 16.62
N THR A 238 -2.05 -10.27 15.57
CA THR A 238 -3.23 -11.14 15.64
C THR A 238 -2.98 -12.53 15.07
N PHE A 239 -1.84 -12.77 14.43
CA PHE A 239 -1.50 -13.99 13.70
C PHE A 239 -2.57 -14.42 12.68
N SER A 240 -3.40 -13.47 12.25
CA SER A 240 -4.42 -13.68 11.22
C SER A 240 -3.89 -13.28 9.85
N GLU A 241 -4.45 -13.89 8.80
CA GLU A 241 -4.16 -13.48 7.44
C GLU A 241 -4.81 -12.14 7.15
N LEU A 242 -4.03 -11.23 6.58
CA LEU A 242 -4.45 -9.92 6.12
C LEU A 242 -4.13 -9.81 4.63
N ALA A 243 -5.14 -9.69 3.79
CA ALA A 243 -4.97 -9.37 2.38
C ALA A 243 -4.97 -7.86 2.20
N PHE A 244 -4.02 -7.34 1.43
CA PHE A 244 -3.98 -5.95 1.03
C PHE A 244 -3.57 -5.81 -0.43
N GLN A 245 -3.94 -4.69 -1.03
CA GLN A 245 -3.57 -4.36 -2.40
C GLN A 245 -2.83 -3.03 -2.44
N PHE A 246 -1.92 -2.90 -3.38
CA PHE A 246 -1.28 -1.62 -3.66
C PHE A 246 -2.29 -0.68 -4.31
N LYS A 247 -2.35 0.55 -3.82
CA LYS A 247 -3.17 1.61 -4.38
C LYS A 247 -2.28 2.75 -4.86
N MET A 248 -2.31 3.01 -6.16
CA MET A 248 -1.59 4.14 -6.72
C MET A 248 -2.47 5.39 -6.59
N THR A 249 -2.00 6.34 -5.80
CA THR A 249 -2.65 7.64 -5.62
C THR A 249 -1.99 8.69 -6.52
N SER A 250 -2.69 9.79 -6.82
CA SER A 250 -2.12 10.92 -7.58
C SER A 250 -0.89 11.52 -6.89
N GLU A 251 -0.84 11.47 -5.57
CA GLU A 251 0.30 11.92 -4.79
C GLU A 251 1.54 11.06 -5.06
N ILE A 252 1.40 9.72 -5.06
CA ILE A 252 2.49 8.79 -5.40
C ILE A 252 3.00 9.04 -6.82
N VAL A 253 2.09 9.25 -7.78
CA VAL A 253 2.46 9.57 -9.17
C VAL A 253 3.29 10.84 -9.23
N LEU A 254 2.85 11.92 -8.57
CA LEU A 254 3.58 13.18 -8.53
C LEU A 254 4.96 13.05 -7.87
N GLN A 255 5.02 12.38 -6.72
CA GLN A 255 6.28 12.12 -6.02
C GLN A 255 7.26 11.32 -6.88
N THR A 256 6.77 10.30 -7.60
CA THR A 256 7.62 9.48 -8.49
C THR A 256 8.16 10.29 -9.66
N ILE A 257 7.35 11.15 -10.29
CA ILE A 257 7.81 12.03 -11.37
C ILE A 257 8.87 13.02 -10.86
N MET A 258 8.63 13.66 -9.72
CA MET A 258 9.59 14.58 -9.11
C MET A 258 10.91 13.88 -8.76
N PHE A 259 10.80 12.67 -8.21
CA PHE A 259 11.96 11.83 -7.89
C PHE A 259 12.75 11.45 -9.15
N SER A 260 12.08 11.02 -10.23
CA SER A 260 12.69 10.69 -11.51
C SER A 260 13.44 11.89 -12.11
N LEU A 261 12.80 13.06 -12.13
CA LEU A 261 13.45 14.30 -12.61
C LEU A 261 14.66 14.68 -11.75
N SER A 262 14.60 14.50 -10.44
CA SER A 262 15.73 14.74 -9.54
C SER A 262 16.91 13.82 -9.87
N MET A 263 16.65 12.52 -10.15
CA MET A 263 17.68 11.57 -10.57
C MET A 263 18.31 11.95 -11.92
N GLY A 264 17.48 12.35 -12.89
CA GLY A 264 17.94 12.83 -14.19
C GLY A 264 18.79 14.10 -14.08
N PHE A 265 18.37 15.02 -13.21
CA PHE A 265 19.14 16.24 -12.94
C PHE A 265 20.52 15.91 -12.35
N ILE A 266 20.56 15.10 -11.27
CA ILE A 266 21.83 14.75 -10.60
C ILE A 266 22.73 13.96 -11.53
N GLY A 267 22.21 12.95 -12.24
CA GLY A 267 22.98 12.11 -13.17
C GLY A 267 23.46 12.86 -14.39
N GLY A 268 22.67 13.81 -14.92
CA GLY A 268 23.00 14.58 -16.12
C GLY A 268 23.85 15.84 -15.87
N PHE A 269 23.81 16.42 -14.67
CA PHE A 269 24.43 17.71 -14.40
C PHE A 269 25.96 17.70 -14.56
N ILE A 270 26.63 16.71 -13.99
CA ILE A 270 28.12 16.63 -14.06
C ILE A 270 28.59 16.45 -15.49
N PRO A 271 28.07 15.50 -16.31
CA PRO A 271 28.43 15.38 -17.71
C PRO A 271 28.14 16.63 -18.53
N ALA A 272 26.95 17.22 -18.38
CA ALA A 272 26.52 18.42 -19.08
C ALA A 272 27.42 19.64 -18.73
N TRP A 273 27.74 19.79 -17.46
CA TRP A 273 28.65 20.84 -17.01
C TRP A 273 30.04 20.68 -17.58
N ARG A 274 30.59 19.45 -17.63
CA ARG A 274 31.89 19.14 -18.24
C ARG A 274 31.89 19.42 -19.74
N ALA A 275 30.83 19.00 -20.45
CA ALA A 275 30.63 19.29 -21.87
C ALA A 275 30.66 20.80 -22.16
N SER A 276 29.97 21.60 -21.36
CA SER A 276 29.88 23.06 -21.51
C SER A 276 31.23 23.78 -21.34
N ARG A 277 32.19 23.17 -20.64
CA ARG A 277 33.51 23.74 -20.33
C ARG A 277 34.64 23.21 -21.23
N MET A 278 34.36 22.34 -22.19
CA MET A 278 35.37 21.86 -23.14
C MET A 278 35.97 23.00 -23.94
N LYS A 279 37.28 22.91 -24.21
CA LYS A 279 38.00 23.90 -25.04
C LYS A 279 37.69 23.64 -26.51
N ILE A 280 37.42 24.70 -27.28
CA ILE A 280 37.06 24.61 -28.70
C ILE A 280 38.12 23.90 -29.49
N VAL A 281 39.40 24.22 -29.23
CA VAL A 281 40.56 23.64 -29.94
C VAL A 281 40.63 22.12 -29.72
N ASP A 282 40.39 21.65 -28.50
CA ASP A 282 40.44 20.21 -28.17
C ASP A 282 39.28 19.46 -28.84
N CYS A 283 38.09 20.08 -28.89
CA CYS A 283 36.92 19.51 -29.55
C CYS A 283 37.09 19.36 -31.07
N LEU A 284 37.72 20.34 -31.74
CA LEU A 284 37.95 20.32 -33.19
C LEU A 284 39.11 19.40 -33.62
N ARG A 285 39.98 19.02 -32.68
CA ARG A 285 41.06 18.02 -32.94
C ARG A 285 40.61 16.58 -32.72
N ALA A 286 39.53 16.39 -31.98
CA ALA A 286 38.97 15.06 -31.66
C ALA A 286 37.96 14.58 -32.70
N SER A 287 37.56 15.43 -33.63
CA SER A 287 36.73 15.11 -34.80
C SER A 287 37.69 14.79 -36.00
#